data_d113bf3dfb2b0b54ffccb4b1d12668ca
#
_entry.id   d113bf3dfb2b0b54ffccb4b1d12668ca
#
_cell.length_a   1.000
_cell.length_b   1.000
_cell.length_c   1.000
_cell.angle_alpha   90.00
_cell.angle_beta   90.00
_cell.angle_gamma   90.00
#
_symmetry.space_group_name_H-M   'P 1'
#
loop_
_entity.id
_entity.type
_entity.pdbx_description
1 polymer ?
#
loop_
_entity_poly.entity_id
_entity_poly.type
_entity_poly.pdbx_seq_one_letter_code
_entity_poly.pdbx_strand_id
1 'polypeptide(L)'
;MQIETVAAAMAGDDAAIIRLLELTQPDIRRFAKRQCHRSSDVDDAVQEALWLLYRRVGMLRAAENLSAWLFTVVRRSCARLARMAMPNYIELNEFSDDVRLSAITLPELRIDVAHAIASLPPHYRQIVLLRDIQEMTIAEIAAELSLTHESVKARLHRARSLLREYLLK
;
A
#
# COMPACT_ATOMS: atom_id res chain seq x y z
N MET A 1 -4.38 9.07 -17.83
CA MET A 1 -3.85 7.73 -18.14
C MET A 1 -4.86 7.02 -19.02
N GLN A 2 -4.45 6.60 -20.23
CA GLN A 2 -5.37 5.99 -21.19
C GLN A 2 -5.66 4.55 -20.74
N ILE A 3 -6.92 4.23 -20.48
CA ILE A 3 -7.39 2.90 -20.04
C ILE A 3 -6.98 1.82 -21.05
N GLU A 4 -6.97 2.14 -22.34
CA GLU A 4 -6.55 1.24 -23.41
C GLU A 4 -5.08 0.79 -23.26
N THR A 5 -4.16 1.69 -22.93
CA THR A 5 -2.74 1.34 -22.70
C THR A 5 -2.60 0.39 -21.51
N VAL A 6 -3.37 0.60 -20.45
CA VAL A 6 -3.36 -0.28 -19.26
C VAL A 6 -3.91 -1.65 -19.63
N ALA A 7 -5.02 -1.71 -20.37
CA ALA A 7 -5.61 -2.98 -20.79
C ALA A 7 -4.68 -3.79 -21.72
N ALA A 8 -4.02 -3.14 -22.67
CA ALA A 8 -3.03 -3.79 -23.55
C ALA A 8 -1.82 -4.31 -22.75
N ALA A 9 -1.31 -3.52 -21.80
CA ALA A 9 -0.22 -3.95 -20.92
C ALA A 9 -0.62 -5.14 -20.02
N MET A 10 -1.86 -5.17 -19.54
CA MET A 10 -2.41 -6.30 -18.78
C MET A 10 -2.54 -7.56 -19.64
N ALA A 11 -2.77 -7.40 -20.95
CA ALA A 11 -2.80 -8.51 -21.92
C ALA A 11 -1.40 -9.01 -22.31
N GLY A 12 -0.32 -8.36 -21.85
CA GLY A 12 1.06 -8.78 -22.11
C GLY A 12 1.69 -8.15 -23.35
N ASP A 13 1.16 -7.04 -23.85
CA ASP A 13 1.79 -6.27 -24.94
C ASP A 13 3.01 -5.52 -24.39
N ASP A 14 4.20 -5.90 -24.82
CA ASP A 14 5.48 -5.34 -24.35
C ASP A 14 5.60 -3.83 -24.68
N ALA A 15 5.13 -3.38 -25.84
CA ALA A 15 5.16 -1.97 -26.20
C ALA A 15 4.22 -1.15 -25.30
N ALA A 16 3.05 -1.69 -24.96
CA ALA A 16 2.12 -1.07 -24.04
C ALA A 16 2.67 -1.06 -22.61
N ILE A 17 3.40 -2.09 -22.17
CA ILE A 17 4.07 -2.13 -20.88
C ILE A 17 5.12 -1.03 -20.78
N ILE A 18 6.00 -0.91 -21.78
CA ILE A 18 7.02 0.15 -21.81
C ILE A 18 6.35 1.53 -21.77
N ARG A 19 5.34 1.74 -22.60
CA ARG A 19 4.60 2.99 -22.64
C ARG A 19 3.93 3.32 -21.30
N LEU A 20 3.39 2.32 -20.63
CA LEU A 20 2.78 2.48 -19.31
C LEU A 20 3.80 2.88 -18.24
N LEU A 21 5.00 2.29 -18.26
CA LEU A 21 6.11 2.66 -17.37
C LEU A 21 6.51 4.12 -17.56
N GLU A 22 6.69 4.56 -18.81
CA GLU A 22 7.02 5.95 -19.14
C GLU A 22 5.95 6.94 -18.66
N LEU A 23 4.67 6.62 -18.88
CA LEU A 23 3.55 7.48 -18.50
C LEU A 23 3.36 7.58 -16.97
N THR A 24 3.65 6.50 -16.24
CA THR A 24 3.43 6.46 -14.78
C THR A 24 4.62 6.97 -13.98
N GLN A 25 5.84 6.90 -14.52
CA GLN A 25 7.06 7.30 -13.82
C GLN A 25 7.02 8.73 -13.22
N PRO A 26 6.57 9.78 -13.95
CA PRO A 26 6.54 11.13 -13.39
C PRO A 26 5.59 11.26 -12.18
N ASP A 27 4.44 10.60 -12.23
CA ASP A 27 3.45 10.64 -11.16
C ASP A 27 3.92 9.86 -9.93
N ILE A 28 4.51 8.67 -10.14
CA ILE A 28 5.15 7.87 -9.10
C ILE A 28 6.25 8.68 -8.41
N ARG A 29 7.12 9.35 -9.17
CA ARG A 29 8.21 10.18 -8.63
C ARG A 29 7.67 11.37 -7.83
N ARG A 30 6.63 12.04 -8.32
CA ARG A 30 5.99 13.16 -7.62
C ARG A 30 5.38 12.70 -6.30
N PHE A 31 4.75 11.53 -6.29
CA PHE A 31 4.18 10.94 -5.09
C PHE A 31 5.28 10.50 -4.11
N ALA A 32 6.34 9.82 -4.58
CA ALA A 32 7.46 9.38 -3.76
C ALA A 32 8.17 10.56 -3.05
N LYS A 33 8.34 11.70 -3.74
CA LYS A 33 8.91 12.92 -3.12
C LYS A 33 8.10 13.44 -1.93
N ARG A 34 6.80 13.14 -1.86
CA ARG A 34 5.94 13.54 -0.74
C ARG A 34 5.90 12.50 0.37
N GLN A 35 6.22 11.24 0.06
CA GLN A 35 6.09 10.12 0.99
C GLN A 35 7.42 9.71 1.63
N CYS A 36 8.53 9.80 0.90
CA CYS A 36 9.83 9.43 1.42
C CYS A 36 10.45 10.58 2.20
N HIS A 37 11.02 10.28 3.38
CA HIS A 37 11.66 11.28 4.24
C HIS A 37 13.01 11.76 3.69
N ARG A 38 13.73 10.89 2.95
CA ARG A 38 15.05 11.20 2.39
C ARG A 38 14.96 11.24 0.88
N SER A 39 15.68 12.20 0.27
CA SER A 39 15.74 12.32 -1.19
C SER A 39 16.36 11.09 -1.87
N SER A 40 17.32 10.41 -1.22
CA SER A 40 17.91 9.16 -1.69
C SER A 40 16.89 8.03 -1.83
N ASP A 41 15.93 7.96 -0.93
CA ASP A 41 14.94 6.91 -0.89
C ASP A 41 13.88 7.06 -1.99
N VAL A 42 13.75 8.26 -2.56
CA VAL A 42 12.80 8.55 -3.65
C VAL A 42 13.11 7.72 -4.88
N ASP A 43 14.38 7.69 -5.29
CA ASP A 43 14.79 6.97 -6.49
C ASP A 43 14.64 5.46 -6.32
N ASP A 44 14.99 4.93 -5.16
CA ASP A 44 14.81 3.51 -4.83
C ASP A 44 13.32 3.11 -4.82
N ALA A 45 12.46 3.94 -4.21
CA ALA A 45 11.03 3.69 -4.19
C ALA A 45 10.39 3.75 -5.59
N VAL A 46 10.85 4.67 -6.44
CA VAL A 46 10.40 4.78 -7.84
C VAL A 46 10.83 3.55 -8.64
N GLN A 47 12.09 3.15 -8.55
CA GLN A 47 12.60 1.97 -9.25
C GLN A 47 11.86 0.70 -8.84
N GLU A 48 11.66 0.49 -7.55
CA GLU A 48 10.91 -0.66 -7.04
C GLU A 48 9.46 -0.67 -7.56
N ALA A 49 8.79 0.49 -7.56
CA ALA A 49 7.41 0.60 -8.04
C ALA A 49 7.31 0.29 -9.54
N LEU A 50 8.23 0.81 -10.37
CA LEU A 50 8.28 0.53 -11.81
C LEU A 50 8.61 -0.93 -12.10
N TRP A 51 9.55 -1.52 -11.36
CA TRP A 51 9.91 -2.93 -11.50
C TRP A 51 8.76 -3.86 -11.12
N LEU A 52 8.04 -3.55 -10.04
CA LEU A 52 6.85 -4.30 -9.65
C LEU A 52 5.71 -4.12 -10.65
N LEU A 53 5.56 -2.94 -11.24
CA LEU A 53 4.59 -2.71 -12.30
C LEU A 53 4.90 -3.60 -13.51
N TYR A 54 6.12 -3.57 -14.00
CA TYR A 54 6.57 -4.43 -15.10
C TYR A 54 6.24 -5.92 -14.85
N ARG A 55 6.57 -6.42 -13.65
CA ARG A 55 6.38 -7.85 -13.32
C ARG A 55 4.94 -8.26 -13.05
N ARG A 56 4.08 -7.33 -12.66
CA ARG A 56 2.75 -7.65 -12.11
C ARG A 56 1.58 -7.00 -12.83
N VAL A 57 1.81 -6.25 -13.89
CA VAL A 57 0.73 -5.59 -14.63
C VAL A 57 -0.31 -6.59 -15.13
N GLY A 58 0.10 -7.75 -15.65
CA GLY A 58 -0.81 -8.81 -16.08
C GLY A 58 -1.60 -9.51 -14.95
N MET A 59 -1.24 -9.27 -13.67
CA MET A 59 -1.94 -9.83 -12.51
C MET A 59 -2.97 -8.85 -11.92
N LEU A 60 -3.08 -7.64 -12.46
CA LEU A 60 -4.07 -6.67 -12.02
C LEU A 60 -5.47 -7.16 -12.39
N ARG A 61 -6.43 -6.97 -11.48
CA ARG A 61 -7.82 -7.39 -11.72
C ARG A 61 -8.61 -6.40 -12.56
N ALA A 62 -8.23 -5.13 -12.52
CA ALA A 62 -8.90 -4.06 -13.25
C ALA A 62 -7.93 -2.88 -13.43
N ALA A 63 -8.02 -2.21 -14.58
CA ALA A 63 -7.17 -1.07 -14.95
C ALA A 63 -7.33 0.12 -13.98
N GLU A 64 -8.53 0.31 -13.45
CA GLU A 64 -8.87 1.39 -12.52
C GLU A 64 -8.10 1.30 -11.20
N ASN A 65 -7.69 0.10 -10.82
CA ASN A 65 -6.97 -0.14 -9.55
C ASN A 65 -5.46 0.14 -9.65
N LEU A 66 -4.94 0.41 -10.84
CA LEU A 66 -3.51 0.58 -11.07
C LEU A 66 -2.91 1.72 -10.24
N SER A 67 -3.54 2.91 -10.27
CA SER A 67 -3.02 4.08 -9.55
C SER A 67 -3.00 3.86 -8.03
N ALA A 68 -4.09 3.34 -7.47
CA ALA A 68 -4.17 3.05 -6.04
C ALA A 68 -3.15 1.98 -5.61
N TRP A 69 -2.95 0.97 -6.46
CA TRP A 69 -1.94 -0.06 -6.22
C TRP A 69 -0.52 0.52 -6.26
N LEU A 70 -0.18 1.33 -7.28
CA LEU A 70 1.13 1.97 -7.40
C LEU A 70 1.44 2.88 -6.20
N PHE A 71 0.50 3.72 -5.79
CA PHE A 71 0.68 4.58 -4.62
C PHE A 71 0.88 3.77 -3.34
N THR A 72 0.18 2.65 -3.19
CA THR A 72 0.40 1.73 -2.07
C THR A 72 1.80 1.11 -2.10
N VAL A 73 2.31 0.74 -3.28
CA VAL A 73 3.67 0.21 -3.43
C VAL A 73 4.70 1.25 -3.02
N VAL A 74 4.59 2.48 -3.54
CA VAL A 74 5.53 3.58 -3.22
C VAL A 74 5.53 3.88 -1.73
N ARG A 75 4.35 4.04 -1.11
CA ARG A 75 4.23 4.32 0.32
C ARG A 75 4.92 3.25 1.17
N ARG A 76 4.70 1.97 0.85
CA ARG A 76 5.34 0.84 1.55
C ARG A 76 6.84 0.79 1.34
N SER A 77 7.31 1.14 0.15
CA SER A 77 8.74 1.22 -0.14
C SER A 77 9.40 2.32 0.69
N CYS A 78 8.83 3.53 0.71
CA CYS A 78 9.34 4.64 1.53
C CYS A 78 9.35 4.29 3.02
N ALA A 79 8.26 3.70 3.53
CA ALA A 79 8.19 3.28 4.95
C ALA A 79 9.22 2.21 5.29
N ARG A 80 9.46 1.24 4.40
CA ARG A 80 10.50 0.22 4.57
C ARG A 80 11.89 0.84 4.59
N LEU A 81 12.20 1.73 3.64
CA LEU A 81 13.49 2.41 3.58
C LEU A 81 13.74 3.27 4.82
N ALA A 82 12.72 3.98 5.30
CA ALA A 82 12.81 4.75 6.54
C ALA A 82 13.14 3.85 7.75
N ARG A 83 12.48 2.69 7.89
CA ARG A 83 12.78 1.74 8.97
C ARG A 83 14.20 1.17 8.88
N MET A 84 14.68 0.88 7.68
CA MET A 84 16.06 0.39 7.47
C MET A 84 17.11 1.44 7.84
N ALA A 85 16.82 2.71 7.58
CA ALA A 85 17.71 3.82 7.88
C ALA A 85 17.75 4.17 9.38
N MET A 86 16.66 3.90 10.12
CA MET A 86 16.51 4.21 11.55
C MET A 86 15.86 3.03 12.29
N PRO A 87 16.62 2.00 12.69
CA PRO A 87 16.09 0.80 13.33
C PRO A 87 15.30 1.05 14.64
N ASN A 88 15.58 2.18 15.31
CA ASN A 88 14.92 2.58 16.56
C ASN A 88 13.81 3.62 16.36
N TYR A 89 13.45 3.91 15.11
CA TYR A 89 12.38 4.85 14.81
C TYR A 89 11.03 4.15 14.96
N ILE A 90 10.59 3.97 16.20
CA ILE A 90 9.19 3.76 16.51
C ILE A 90 8.56 5.15 16.38
N GLU A 91 8.22 5.52 15.17
CA GLU A 91 7.35 6.65 14.97
C GLU A 91 5.97 6.28 15.48
N LEU A 92 5.66 6.69 16.68
CA LEU A 92 4.37 7.26 17.00
C LEU A 92 4.24 8.53 16.13
N ASN A 93 4.25 8.34 14.82
CA ASN A 93 3.94 9.45 13.97
C ASN A 93 2.48 9.78 14.20
N GLU A 94 2.33 10.88 14.95
CA GLU A 94 1.26 11.81 14.64
C GLU A 94 0.85 11.56 13.20
N PHE A 95 -0.37 11.17 13.01
CA PHE A 95 -1.05 11.25 11.73
C PHE A 95 -0.79 12.64 11.18
N SER A 96 0.31 12.82 10.48
CA SER A 96 0.55 14.04 9.76
C SER A 96 -0.54 14.11 8.72
N ASP A 97 -1.37 15.12 8.85
CA ASP A 97 -2.59 15.40 8.10
C ASP A 97 -2.40 15.56 6.58
N ASP A 98 -1.33 15.02 6.04
CA ASP A 98 -0.98 15.13 4.62
C ASP A 98 -1.28 13.88 3.80
N VAL A 99 -2.15 13.01 4.28
CA VAL A 99 -2.89 12.10 3.42
C VAL A 99 -4.00 12.91 2.74
N ARG A 100 -3.60 13.78 1.83
CA ARG A 100 -4.48 14.29 0.78
C ARG A 100 -4.73 13.21 -0.29
N LEU A 101 -5.14 12.04 0.16
CA LEU A 101 -6.05 11.21 -0.60
C LEU A 101 -7.42 11.83 -0.37
N SER A 102 -7.79 12.68 -1.34
CA SER A 102 -9.09 13.32 -1.45
C SER A 102 -9.85 13.55 -0.15
N ALA A 103 -9.97 14.78 0.14
CA ALA A 103 -10.90 15.46 0.99
C ALA A 103 -12.30 14.80 1.12
N ILE A 104 -12.40 13.63 1.69
CA ILE A 104 -13.62 13.10 2.31
C ILE A 104 -13.18 12.07 3.38
N THR A 105 -12.45 12.53 4.37
CA THR A 105 -12.47 11.82 5.64
C THR A 105 -13.10 12.76 6.64
N LEU A 106 -14.41 12.66 6.72
CA LEU A 106 -15.14 13.24 7.83
C LEU A 106 -14.49 12.74 9.12
N PRO A 107 -14.25 13.60 10.12
CA PRO A 107 -13.71 13.18 11.42
C PRO A 107 -14.46 11.98 12.00
N GLU A 108 -15.75 11.89 11.74
CA GLU A 108 -16.65 10.79 12.10
C GLU A 108 -16.21 9.45 11.53
N LEU A 109 -15.84 9.39 10.23
CA LEU A 109 -15.39 8.14 9.61
C LEU A 109 -14.04 7.65 10.20
N ARG A 110 -13.17 8.56 10.63
CA ARG A 110 -11.91 8.20 11.32
C ARG A 110 -12.19 7.56 12.68
N ILE A 111 -13.17 8.08 13.41
CA ILE A 111 -13.62 7.54 14.69
C ILE A 111 -14.26 6.16 14.48
N ASP A 112 -15.11 6.01 13.47
CA ASP A 112 -15.77 4.74 13.16
C ASP A 112 -14.75 3.65 12.75
N VAL A 113 -13.77 3.99 11.95
CA VAL A 113 -12.67 3.07 11.57
C VAL A 113 -11.83 2.68 12.80
N ALA A 114 -11.52 3.63 13.69
CA ALA A 114 -10.79 3.34 14.92
C ALA A 114 -11.59 2.39 15.84
N HIS A 115 -12.88 2.63 16.00
CA HIS A 115 -13.78 1.75 16.77
C HIS A 115 -13.90 0.37 16.10
N ALA A 116 -14.04 0.32 14.78
CA ALA A 116 -14.09 -0.93 14.04
C ALA A 116 -12.81 -1.77 14.25
N ILE A 117 -11.63 -1.14 14.18
CA ILE A 117 -10.35 -1.81 14.47
C ILE A 117 -10.28 -2.26 15.92
N ALA A 118 -10.73 -1.42 16.87
CA ALA A 118 -10.74 -1.75 18.29
C ALA A 118 -11.69 -2.93 18.62
N SER A 119 -12.75 -3.12 17.84
CA SER A 119 -13.71 -4.21 18.03
C SER A 119 -13.21 -5.57 17.52
N LEU A 120 -12.15 -5.59 16.70
CA LEU A 120 -11.57 -6.83 16.19
C LEU A 120 -10.98 -7.69 17.31
N PRO A 121 -11.09 -9.03 17.22
CA PRO A 121 -10.31 -9.94 18.05
C PRO A 121 -8.80 -9.60 17.99
N PRO A 122 -8.05 -9.77 19.10
CA PRO A 122 -6.65 -9.29 19.20
C PRO A 122 -5.75 -9.75 18.06
N HIS A 123 -5.85 -11.02 17.65
CA HIS A 123 -5.02 -11.58 16.58
C HIS A 123 -5.35 -11.04 15.17
N TYR A 124 -6.57 -10.57 14.94
CA TYR A 124 -6.95 -9.88 13.69
C TYR A 124 -6.56 -8.40 13.75
N ARG A 125 -6.76 -7.75 14.91
CA ARG A 125 -6.36 -6.36 15.12
C ARG A 125 -4.86 -6.18 14.90
N GLN A 126 -4.05 -7.03 15.54
CA GLN A 126 -2.59 -6.98 15.41
C GLN A 126 -2.14 -7.06 13.95
N ILE A 127 -2.71 -7.99 13.17
CA ILE A 127 -2.28 -8.19 11.78
C ILE A 127 -2.68 -7.04 10.87
N VAL A 128 -3.84 -6.39 11.14
CA VAL A 128 -4.26 -5.17 10.43
C VAL A 128 -3.34 -4.00 10.77
N LEU A 129 -3.00 -3.80 12.04
CA LEU A 129 -2.09 -2.75 12.46
C LEU A 129 -0.71 -2.92 11.81
N LEU A 130 -0.13 -4.13 11.84
CA LEU A 130 1.14 -4.42 11.20
C LEU A 130 1.10 -4.20 9.68
N ARG A 131 -0.01 -4.57 9.02
CA ARG A 131 -0.13 -4.49 7.56
C ARG A 131 -0.51 -3.11 7.06
N ASP A 132 -1.54 -2.49 7.64
CA ASP A 132 -2.20 -1.32 7.08
C ASP A 132 -1.74 0.00 7.75
N ILE A 133 -1.25 -0.06 9.00
CA ILE A 133 -0.68 1.10 9.70
C ILE A 133 0.85 1.10 9.63
N GLN A 134 1.50 -0.01 10.01
CA GLN A 134 2.96 -0.11 9.97
C GLN A 134 3.51 -0.51 8.59
N GLU A 135 2.64 -0.77 7.62
CA GLU A 135 2.95 -1.04 6.22
C GLU A 135 3.92 -2.21 5.98
N MET A 136 3.98 -3.15 6.91
CA MET A 136 4.82 -4.34 6.80
C MET A 136 4.38 -5.24 5.65
N THR A 137 5.32 -5.89 5.00
CA THR A 137 5.05 -6.93 3.99
C THR A 137 4.48 -8.20 4.63
N ILE A 138 3.86 -9.06 3.84
CA ILE A 138 3.38 -10.37 4.32
C ILE A 138 4.54 -11.21 4.91
N ALA A 139 5.73 -11.12 4.30
CA ALA A 139 6.92 -11.82 4.78
C ALA A 139 7.39 -11.32 6.14
N GLU A 140 7.47 -9.99 6.33
CA GLU A 140 7.83 -9.37 7.60
C GLU A 140 6.82 -9.72 8.70
N ILE A 141 5.52 -9.66 8.41
CA ILE A 141 4.46 -10.03 9.37
C ILE A 141 4.55 -11.54 9.72
N ALA A 142 4.82 -12.39 8.73
CA ALA A 142 4.98 -13.82 8.95
C ALA A 142 6.17 -14.12 9.89
N ALA A 143 7.29 -13.43 9.69
CA ALA A 143 8.47 -13.53 10.55
C ALA A 143 8.19 -12.99 11.96
N GLU A 144 7.59 -11.80 12.07
CA GLU A 144 7.28 -11.13 13.35
C GLU A 144 6.34 -11.95 14.22
N LEU A 145 5.30 -12.54 13.61
CA LEU A 145 4.27 -13.30 14.34
C LEU A 145 4.54 -14.81 14.36
N SER A 146 5.65 -15.28 13.80
CA SER A 146 5.96 -16.72 13.65
C SER A 146 4.83 -17.49 12.96
N LEU A 147 4.28 -16.90 11.88
CA LEU A 147 3.19 -17.47 11.09
C LEU A 147 3.65 -17.81 9.67
N THR A 148 2.89 -18.69 9.00
CA THR A 148 3.06 -18.91 7.56
C THR A 148 2.49 -17.72 6.77
N HIS A 149 3.01 -17.48 5.55
CA HIS A 149 2.50 -16.45 4.65
C HIS A 149 0.99 -16.63 4.38
N GLU A 150 0.54 -17.87 4.26
CA GLU A 150 -0.87 -18.19 4.03
C GLU A 150 -1.75 -17.87 5.22
N SER A 151 -1.27 -18.16 6.44
CA SER A 151 -1.95 -17.78 7.67
C SER A 151 -2.09 -16.28 7.79
N VAL A 152 -1.05 -15.51 7.44
CA VAL A 152 -1.11 -14.04 7.43
C VAL A 152 -2.16 -13.55 6.44
N LYS A 153 -2.17 -14.07 5.20
CA LYS A 153 -3.15 -13.71 4.17
C LYS A 153 -4.58 -14.03 4.61
N ALA A 154 -4.80 -15.23 5.14
CA ALA A 154 -6.12 -15.68 5.60
C ALA A 154 -6.64 -14.79 6.74
N ARG A 155 -5.79 -14.48 7.73
CA ARG A 155 -6.16 -13.59 8.84
C ARG A 155 -6.45 -12.17 8.38
N LEU A 156 -5.66 -11.61 7.44
CA LEU A 156 -5.94 -10.29 6.85
C LEU A 156 -7.26 -10.27 6.10
N HIS A 157 -7.53 -11.31 5.31
CA HIS A 157 -8.80 -11.42 4.60
C HIS A 157 -9.98 -11.42 5.57
N ARG A 158 -9.92 -12.25 6.63
CA ARG A 158 -10.99 -12.34 7.64
C ARG A 158 -11.13 -11.05 8.43
N ALA A 159 -10.03 -10.42 8.84
CA ALA A 159 -10.04 -9.15 9.53
C ALA A 159 -10.74 -8.05 8.72
N ARG A 160 -10.41 -7.94 7.43
CA ARG A 160 -11.04 -6.97 6.53
C ARG A 160 -12.52 -7.25 6.26
N SER A 161 -12.93 -8.53 6.24
CA SER A 161 -14.36 -8.88 6.20
C SER A 161 -15.10 -8.39 7.44
N LEU A 162 -14.57 -8.63 8.63
CA LEU A 162 -15.16 -8.16 9.88
C LEU A 162 -15.24 -6.63 9.96
N LEU A 163 -14.18 -5.93 9.53
CA LEU A 163 -14.21 -4.45 9.45
C LEU A 163 -15.32 -3.96 8.51
N ARG A 164 -15.47 -4.60 7.36
CA ARG A 164 -16.53 -4.25 6.41
C ARG A 164 -17.92 -4.48 7.01
N GLU A 165 -18.13 -5.61 7.66
CA GLU A 165 -19.39 -5.92 8.34
C GLU A 165 -19.73 -4.91 9.45
N TYR A 166 -18.72 -4.40 10.16
CA TYR A 166 -18.89 -3.40 11.20
C TYR A 166 -19.26 -2.02 10.60
N LEU A 167 -18.57 -1.59 9.55
CA LEU A 167 -18.73 -0.26 8.94
C LEU A 167 -19.97 -0.13 8.05
N LEU A 168 -20.61 -1.24 7.68
CA LEU A 168 -21.85 -1.24 6.88
C LEU A 168 -23.14 -1.35 7.75
N LYS A 169 -23.00 -1.40 9.07
CA LYS A 169 -24.12 -1.36 10.02
C LYS A 169 -24.47 0.06 10.41
#